data_8014d0c093c56983983b6eb879c82f2c
#
_entry.id   8014d0c093c56983983b6eb879c82f2c
#
_cell.length_a   1.000
_cell.length_b   1.000
_cell.length_c   1.000
_cell.angle_alpha   90.00
_cell.angle_beta   90.00
_cell.angle_gamma   90.00
#
_symmetry.space_group_name_H-M   'P 1'
#
loop_
_entity.id
_entity.type
_entity.pdbx_description
1 polymer ?
#
loop_
_entity_poly.entity_id
_entity_poly.type
_entity_poly.pdbx_seq_one_letter_code
_entity_poly.pdbx_strand_id
1 'polypeptide(L)'
;MRAWLLSLLLFPLLALAQSPSVPYPLTNLTIKGNNHYTPAQIVGASGLKIGQSVNKDTFDAARARLLDTGAFESVGYEFKPNAANNGYDATFDLAEVALLYPYRFEDLPASDAILRAALAKQEILMGELIPATREVLDRYQRALTKALDGKITVEGKLNYDLPGEPTVLFRPVGDRPRISEVHISGNESVPAKELLNKFADVAIGTEFTEPAVRRLLDASIRPIYEAHGKVRVAFPKIVAEPSKKAEVIGVSVTVTVEEGPAYKLGAVRFTGAAARQAKELEDLVKWRKDETVNFDDVKTGLDRIVKRYKATGNLHATARADRTYDDKEHTVNLAVNVDAGALFHYGKLEIRGLDVLSEPAIRKMWGERGGKPFDAGYPDAFLKQVKDQGIFDNLGETSSQTKVNEDAKTVDVTLIFLGLKPSEPGGNKLVQQP
;
A
#
# COMPACT_ATOMS: atom_id res chain seq x y z
N MET A 1 40.58 86.94 -45.13
CA MET A 1 40.55 86.39 -46.48
C MET A 1 40.12 84.92 -46.41
N ARG A 2 39.18 84.59 -47.21
CA ARG A 2 38.55 83.19 -47.50
C ARG A 2 37.76 82.58 -46.35
N ALA A 3 36.46 82.86 -46.46
CA ALA A 3 35.35 82.06 -45.85
C ALA A 3 35.24 80.76 -46.56
N TRP A 4 34.98 79.62 -45.78
CA TRP A 4 34.53 78.37 -46.25
C TRP A 4 33.13 78.16 -45.68
N LEU A 5 32.14 78.14 -46.57
CA LEU A 5 30.74 77.79 -46.35
C LEU A 5 30.63 76.25 -46.27
N LEU A 6 30.27 75.73 -45.09
CA LEU A 6 29.86 74.34 -44.96
C LEU A 6 28.34 74.21 -45.17
N SER A 7 27.94 73.65 -46.32
CA SER A 7 26.55 73.34 -46.64
C SER A 7 26.12 72.09 -45.83
N LEU A 8 25.22 72.29 -44.88
CA LEU A 8 24.58 71.19 -44.12
C LEU A 8 23.41 70.63 -44.91
N LEU A 9 23.59 69.45 -45.54
CA LEU A 9 22.54 68.69 -46.12
C LEU A 9 21.64 68.06 -45.04
N LEU A 10 20.47 68.64 -44.79
CA LEU A 10 19.40 68.07 -43.99
C LEU A 10 18.74 66.97 -44.84
N PHE A 11 19.02 65.70 -44.45
CA PHE A 11 18.18 64.57 -44.90
C PHE A 11 16.93 64.55 -44.02
N PRO A 12 15.71 64.53 -44.59
CA PRO A 12 14.51 64.30 -43.79
C PRO A 12 14.46 62.80 -43.43
N LEU A 13 14.55 62.50 -42.11
CA LEU A 13 14.20 61.22 -41.58
C LEU A 13 12.67 61.02 -41.83
N LEU A 14 12.32 60.25 -42.84
CA LEU A 14 10.96 59.72 -42.96
C LEU A 14 10.78 58.76 -41.79
N ALA A 15 10.20 59.22 -40.70
CA ALA A 15 9.59 58.38 -39.69
C ALA A 15 8.41 57.65 -40.37
N LEU A 16 8.57 56.35 -40.66
CA LEU A 16 7.47 55.48 -40.94
C LEU A 16 6.57 55.47 -39.70
N ALA A 17 5.59 56.38 -39.66
CA ALA A 17 4.50 56.33 -38.72
C ALA A 17 3.72 55.04 -39.00
N GLN A 18 3.89 54.05 -38.11
CA GLN A 18 3.00 52.91 -38.06
C GLN A 18 1.60 53.45 -37.75
N SER A 19 0.72 53.44 -38.72
CA SER A 19 -0.67 53.84 -38.53
C SER A 19 -1.27 52.96 -37.43
N PRO A 20 -1.92 53.55 -36.40
CA PRO A 20 -2.62 52.77 -35.38
C PRO A 20 -3.69 51.91 -36.12
N SER A 21 -3.57 50.61 -35.98
CA SER A 21 -4.57 49.69 -36.58
C SER A 21 -5.94 49.98 -35.93
N VAL A 22 -6.90 50.38 -36.77
CA VAL A 22 -8.28 50.59 -36.32
C VAL A 22 -8.84 49.28 -35.82
N PRO A 23 -9.46 49.20 -34.64
CA PRO A 23 -10.01 47.99 -34.12
C PRO A 23 -11.30 47.62 -34.92
N TYR A 24 -11.25 46.45 -35.59
CA TYR A 24 -12.40 45.86 -36.26
C TYR A 24 -12.76 44.50 -35.59
N PRO A 25 -14.02 44.02 -35.75
CA PRO A 25 -14.42 42.74 -35.23
C PRO A 25 -13.67 41.58 -35.94
N LEU A 26 -13.27 40.57 -35.18
CA LEU A 26 -12.74 39.31 -35.71
C LEU A 26 -13.89 38.52 -36.34
N THR A 27 -13.86 38.34 -37.65
CA THR A 27 -14.93 37.65 -38.40
C THR A 27 -14.62 36.16 -38.58
N ASN A 28 -13.37 35.81 -38.78
CA ASN A 28 -12.93 34.43 -38.92
C ASN A 28 -11.55 34.22 -38.30
N LEU A 29 -11.32 33.02 -37.76
CA LEU A 29 -10.02 32.61 -37.20
C LEU A 29 -9.71 31.20 -37.66
N THR A 30 -8.72 31.08 -38.54
CA THR A 30 -8.22 29.82 -39.07
C THR A 30 -7.01 29.37 -38.23
N ILE A 31 -6.95 28.09 -37.87
CA ILE A 31 -5.81 27.49 -37.19
C ILE A 31 -5.09 26.55 -38.17
N LYS A 32 -3.75 26.69 -38.26
CA LYS A 32 -2.87 25.84 -39.06
C LYS A 32 -1.75 25.28 -38.21
N GLY A 33 -1.24 24.10 -38.55
CA GLY A 33 -0.12 23.45 -37.88
C GLY A 33 -0.49 22.73 -36.58
N ASN A 34 -1.78 22.64 -36.27
CA ASN A 34 -2.26 21.86 -35.15
C ASN A 34 -2.34 20.36 -35.48
N ASN A 35 -1.80 19.49 -34.60
CA ASN A 35 -1.79 18.04 -34.74
C ASN A 35 -2.52 17.34 -33.60
N HIS A 36 -2.22 17.74 -32.34
CA HIS A 36 -2.75 17.13 -31.14
C HIS A 36 -3.91 17.92 -30.52
N TYR A 37 -3.88 19.25 -30.67
CA TYR A 37 -4.91 20.12 -30.11
C TYR A 37 -5.94 20.50 -31.16
N THR A 38 -7.21 20.49 -30.78
CA THR A 38 -8.29 20.90 -31.67
C THR A 38 -8.29 22.43 -31.86
N PRO A 39 -8.77 22.93 -33.02
CA PRO A 39 -8.92 24.38 -33.23
C PRO A 39 -9.71 25.07 -32.10
N ALA A 40 -10.76 24.43 -31.58
CA ALA A 40 -11.57 24.98 -30.49
C ALA A 40 -10.76 25.17 -29.18
N GLN A 41 -9.90 24.20 -28.83
CA GLN A 41 -9.00 24.31 -27.67
C GLN A 41 -7.98 25.45 -27.85
N ILE A 42 -7.39 25.56 -29.04
CA ILE A 42 -6.41 26.62 -29.35
C ILE A 42 -7.06 28.01 -29.30
N VAL A 43 -8.24 28.15 -29.88
CA VAL A 43 -9.02 29.40 -29.82
C VAL A 43 -9.36 29.73 -28.36
N GLY A 44 -9.82 28.75 -27.57
CA GLY A 44 -10.08 28.93 -26.14
C GLY A 44 -8.84 29.40 -25.37
N ALA A 45 -7.69 28.76 -25.58
CA ALA A 45 -6.43 29.12 -24.94
C ALA A 45 -5.89 30.50 -25.37
N SER A 46 -6.12 30.91 -26.64
CA SER A 46 -5.75 32.24 -27.14
C SER A 46 -6.53 33.36 -26.48
N GLY A 47 -7.74 33.05 -25.94
CA GLY A 47 -8.66 34.04 -25.37
C GLY A 47 -9.35 34.92 -26.41
N LEU A 48 -9.20 34.61 -27.71
CA LEU A 48 -9.92 35.31 -28.79
C LEU A 48 -11.35 34.82 -28.93
N LYS A 49 -12.24 35.70 -29.31
CA LYS A 49 -13.62 35.38 -29.60
C LYS A 49 -14.05 35.99 -30.93
N ILE A 50 -14.78 35.21 -31.75
CA ILE A 50 -15.40 35.75 -32.98
C ILE A 50 -16.36 36.89 -32.59
N GLY A 51 -16.32 37.97 -33.32
CA GLY A 51 -17.11 39.19 -33.09
C GLY A 51 -16.45 40.22 -32.15
N GLN A 52 -15.38 39.87 -31.42
CA GLN A 52 -14.68 40.88 -30.61
C GLN A 52 -13.85 41.83 -31.46
N SER A 53 -13.74 43.10 -31.04
CA SER A 53 -12.83 44.07 -31.66
C SER A 53 -11.38 43.66 -31.43
N VAL A 54 -10.60 43.55 -32.49
CA VAL A 54 -9.21 43.12 -32.48
C VAL A 54 -8.28 44.15 -33.17
N ASN A 55 -7.06 44.21 -32.70
CA ASN A 55 -5.98 44.96 -33.30
C ASN A 55 -4.67 44.17 -33.12
N LYS A 56 -3.55 44.74 -33.55
CA LYS A 56 -2.24 44.10 -33.39
C LYS A 56 -1.95 43.67 -31.96
N ASP A 57 -2.23 44.53 -30.97
CA ASP A 57 -1.97 44.23 -29.55
C ASP A 57 -2.82 43.06 -29.03
N THR A 58 -4.05 42.94 -29.55
CA THR A 58 -4.93 41.83 -29.21
C THR A 58 -4.36 40.50 -29.70
N PHE A 59 -3.80 40.45 -30.90
CA PHE A 59 -3.15 39.26 -31.48
C PHE A 59 -1.82 38.97 -30.80
N ASP A 60 -1.00 40.02 -30.47
CA ASP A 60 0.23 39.82 -29.72
C ASP A 60 -0.05 39.24 -28.33
N ALA A 61 -1.08 39.73 -27.65
CA ALA A 61 -1.51 39.16 -26.37
C ALA A 61 -2.02 37.71 -26.48
N ALA A 62 -2.77 37.37 -27.54
CA ALA A 62 -3.24 36.02 -27.82
C ALA A 62 -2.06 35.07 -28.12
N ARG A 63 -1.09 35.54 -28.92
CA ARG A 63 0.16 34.83 -29.20
C ARG A 63 0.94 34.54 -27.92
N ALA A 64 1.11 35.55 -27.07
CA ALA A 64 1.79 35.39 -25.79
C ALA A 64 1.11 34.35 -24.91
N ARG A 65 -0.24 34.38 -24.77
CA ARG A 65 -1.00 33.37 -24.02
C ARG A 65 -0.78 31.97 -24.56
N LEU A 66 -0.79 31.76 -25.87
CA LEU A 66 -0.53 30.46 -26.49
C LEU A 66 0.88 29.96 -26.19
N LEU A 67 1.91 30.81 -26.34
CA LEU A 67 3.30 30.47 -26.00
C LEU A 67 3.47 30.17 -24.50
N ASP A 68 2.82 30.93 -23.63
CA ASP A 68 2.85 30.74 -22.17
C ASP A 68 2.23 29.39 -21.77
N THR A 69 1.42 28.75 -22.63
CA THR A 69 0.93 27.41 -22.36
C THR A 69 2.05 26.37 -22.33
N GLY A 70 3.19 26.61 -22.95
CA GLY A 70 4.28 25.64 -23.14
C GLY A 70 3.91 24.48 -24.08
N ALA A 71 2.78 24.56 -24.77
CA ALA A 71 2.30 23.56 -25.72
C ALA A 71 2.79 23.83 -27.16
N PHE A 72 3.31 25.00 -27.41
CA PHE A 72 3.74 25.44 -28.74
C PHE A 72 5.19 25.93 -28.72
N GLU A 73 5.98 25.47 -29.66
CA GLU A 73 7.34 25.97 -29.92
C GLU A 73 7.32 27.35 -30.59
N SER A 74 6.35 27.56 -31.48
CA SER A 74 6.15 28.84 -32.13
C SER A 74 4.68 29.09 -32.45
N VAL A 75 4.31 30.38 -32.44
CA VAL A 75 3.00 30.88 -32.80
C VAL A 75 3.17 32.10 -33.69
N GLY A 76 2.89 31.92 -34.98
CA GLY A 76 2.75 32.99 -35.94
C GLY A 76 1.30 33.42 -36.09
N TYR A 77 1.05 34.64 -36.52
CA TYR A 77 -0.28 35.05 -36.90
C TYR A 77 -0.27 36.04 -38.06
N GLU A 78 -1.31 36.00 -38.87
CA GLU A 78 -1.63 36.96 -39.89
C GLU A 78 -3.08 37.40 -39.75
N PHE A 79 -3.38 38.66 -40.02
CA PHE A 79 -4.74 39.14 -40.10
C PHE A 79 -4.89 40.16 -41.24
N LYS A 80 -6.02 40.14 -41.90
CA LYS A 80 -6.34 41.03 -43.01
C LYS A 80 -7.81 41.40 -42.96
N PRO A 81 -8.20 42.57 -43.51
CA PRO A 81 -9.60 42.91 -43.73
C PRO A 81 -10.29 41.78 -44.51
N ASN A 82 -11.50 41.40 -44.06
CA ASN A 82 -12.33 40.43 -44.79
C ASN A 82 -12.84 41.02 -46.12
N ALA A 83 -13.40 40.15 -46.99
CA ALA A 83 -13.89 40.58 -48.31
C ALA A 83 -14.99 41.68 -48.28
N ALA A 84 -15.75 41.75 -47.19
CA ALA A 84 -16.78 42.76 -46.96
C ALA A 84 -16.22 44.08 -46.34
N ASN A 85 -14.96 44.12 -46.00
CA ASN A 85 -14.25 45.22 -45.34
C ASN A 85 -14.91 45.74 -44.05
N ASN A 86 -15.58 44.79 -43.32
CA ASN A 86 -16.29 45.07 -42.08
C ASN A 86 -15.75 44.32 -40.87
N GLY A 87 -14.59 43.64 -41.03
CA GLY A 87 -13.91 42.89 -39.99
C GLY A 87 -12.58 42.32 -40.43
N TYR A 88 -11.93 41.57 -39.55
CA TYR A 88 -10.67 40.87 -39.84
C TYR A 88 -10.87 39.35 -39.93
N ASP A 89 -10.29 38.76 -40.96
CA ASP A 89 -10.00 37.33 -41.04
C ASP A 89 -8.55 37.13 -40.59
N ALA A 90 -8.36 36.22 -39.60
CA ALA A 90 -7.05 35.92 -39.04
C ALA A 90 -6.70 34.46 -39.21
N THR A 91 -5.41 34.19 -39.25
CA THR A 91 -4.85 32.84 -39.25
C THR A 91 -3.76 32.77 -38.18
N PHE A 92 -3.80 31.76 -37.30
CA PHE A 92 -2.67 31.33 -36.54
C PHE A 92 -1.94 30.21 -37.28
N ASP A 93 -0.61 30.33 -37.33
CA ASP A 93 0.30 29.28 -37.82
C ASP A 93 1.17 28.82 -36.65
N LEU A 94 0.95 27.55 -36.25
CA LEU A 94 1.45 27.01 -35.01
C LEU A 94 2.43 25.88 -35.26
N ALA A 95 3.47 25.78 -34.42
CA ALA A 95 4.25 24.57 -34.27
C ALA A 95 4.06 24.05 -32.84
N GLU A 96 3.42 22.90 -32.71
CA GLU A 96 3.26 22.22 -31.42
C GLU A 96 4.59 21.64 -30.95
N VAL A 97 4.78 21.52 -29.63
CA VAL A 97 5.92 20.82 -29.02
C VAL A 97 5.90 19.37 -29.49
N ALA A 98 7.02 18.92 -30.05
CA ALA A 98 7.10 17.61 -30.73
C ALA A 98 7.00 16.42 -29.77
N LEU A 99 7.46 16.56 -28.51
CA LEU A 99 7.50 15.47 -27.54
C LEU A 99 6.40 15.61 -26.50
N LEU A 100 5.46 14.69 -26.56
CA LEU A 100 4.37 14.53 -25.61
C LEU A 100 4.54 13.21 -24.87
N TYR A 101 4.19 13.20 -23.60
CA TYR A 101 4.38 12.07 -22.70
C TYR A 101 3.07 11.72 -21.99
N PRO A 102 2.79 10.43 -21.76
CA PRO A 102 1.75 10.00 -20.86
C PRO A 102 2.06 10.49 -19.43
N TYR A 103 1.03 10.67 -18.62
CA TYR A 103 1.19 11.06 -17.23
C TYR A 103 0.38 10.17 -16.28
N ARG A 104 0.89 10.04 -15.05
CA ARG A 104 0.28 9.27 -13.96
C ARG A 104 0.37 10.03 -12.65
N PHE A 105 -0.56 9.71 -11.76
CA PHE A 105 -0.55 10.18 -10.38
C PHE A 105 -0.12 9.03 -9.48
N GLU A 106 0.83 9.29 -8.59
CA GLU A 106 1.31 8.31 -7.61
C GLU A 106 1.28 8.89 -6.21
N ASP A 107 0.80 8.10 -5.25
CA ASP A 107 0.77 8.42 -3.82
C ASP A 107 0.02 9.72 -3.49
N LEU A 108 -0.83 10.21 -4.39
CA LEU A 108 -1.69 11.37 -4.16
C LEU A 108 -3.02 10.91 -3.55
N PRO A 109 -3.54 11.60 -2.51
CA PRO A 109 -4.76 11.22 -1.81
C PRO A 109 -6.01 11.74 -2.54
N ALA A 110 -6.18 11.33 -3.77
CA ALA A 110 -7.39 11.56 -4.56
C ALA A 110 -7.42 10.54 -5.70
N SER A 111 -8.61 10.23 -6.21
CA SER A 111 -8.72 9.35 -7.38
C SER A 111 -8.23 10.04 -8.63
N ASP A 112 -7.71 9.27 -9.61
CA ASP A 112 -7.29 9.78 -10.91
C ASP A 112 -8.38 10.63 -11.57
N ALA A 113 -9.64 10.23 -11.45
CA ALA A 113 -10.77 10.96 -12.01
C ALA A 113 -10.90 12.38 -11.41
N ILE A 114 -10.72 12.52 -10.10
CA ILE A 114 -10.77 13.82 -9.42
C ILE A 114 -9.59 14.68 -9.85
N LEU A 115 -8.38 14.11 -9.90
CA LEU A 115 -7.17 14.83 -10.27
C LEU A 115 -7.22 15.28 -11.75
N ARG A 116 -7.67 14.41 -12.66
CA ARG A 116 -7.89 14.75 -14.08
C ARG A 116 -8.95 15.85 -14.26
N ALA A 117 -10.07 15.76 -13.53
CA ALA A 117 -11.10 16.78 -13.56
C ALA A 117 -10.60 18.14 -13.04
N ALA A 118 -9.74 18.13 -12.01
CA ALA A 118 -9.12 19.34 -11.49
C ALA A 118 -8.16 19.99 -12.52
N LEU A 119 -7.38 19.18 -13.23
CA LEU A 119 -6.52 19.66 -14.32
C LEU A 119 -7.36 20.21 -15.47
N ALA A 120 -8.37 19.47 -15.94
CA ALA A 120 -9.24 19.89 -17.06
C ALA A 120 -9.98 21.21 -16.78
N LYS A 121 -10.27 21.50 -15.53
CA LYS A 121 -10.90 22.77 -15.11
C LYS A 121 -9.98 23.98 -15.27
N GLN A 122 -8.68 23.78 -15.16
CA GLN A 122 -7.68 24.86 -15.17
C GLN A 122 -6.87 24.90 -16.47
N GLU A 123 -6.75 23.78 -17.19
CA GLU A 123 -5.90 23.62 -18.38
C GLU A 123 -6.74 23.25 -19.60
N ILE A 124 -7.01 24.25 -20.44
CA ILE A 124 -7.83 24.08 -21.67
C ILE A 124 -7.15 23.13 -22.65
N LEU A 125 -5.80 23.13 -22.70
CA LEU A 125 -5.00 22.28 -23.59
C LEU A 125 -4.63 20.92 -22.98
N MET A 126 -5.35 20.48 -21.95
CA MET A 126 -5.14 19.16 -21.37
C MET A 126 -5.58 18.05 -22.34
N GLY A 127 -4.72 17.03 -22.52
CA GLY A 127 -4.99 15.81 -23.31
C GLY A 127 -4.56 14.55 -22.53
N GLU A 128 -4.57 13.41 -23.22
CA GLU A 128 -4.04 12.14 -22.69
C GLU A 128 -2.50 12.15 -22.59
N LEU A 129 -1.88 12.96 -23.45
CA LEU A 129 -0.44 13.21 -23.46
C LEU A 129 -0.18 14.68 -23.17
N ILE A 130 0.92 14.98 -22.49
CA ILE A 130 1.30 16.35 -22.13
C ILE A 130 2.76 16.62 -22.48
N PRO A 131 3.10 17.89 -22.86
CA PRO A 131 4.49 18.33 -22.92
C PRO A 131 5.12 18.29 -21.51
N ALA A 132 6.33 17.76 -21.41
CA ALA A 132 7.07 17.80 -20.15
C ALA A 132 7.93 19.08 -20.02
N THR A 133 7.43 20.21 -20.51
CA THR A 133 8.08 21.50 -20.35
C THR A 133 7.91 22.00 -18.92
N ARG A 134 8.84 22.84 -18.47
CA ARG A 134 8.80 23.40 -17.11
C ARG A 134 7.49 24.17 -16.86
N GLU A 135 7.07 24.95 -17.82
CA GLU A 135 5.86 25.79 -17.76
C GLU A 135 4.59 24.94 -17.57
N VAL A 136 4.48 23.84 -18.33
CA VAL A 136 3.35 22.90 -18.22
C VAL A 136 3.38 22.20 -16.87
N LEU A 137 4.53 21.63 -16.47
CA LEU A 137 4.66 20.91 -15.21
C LEU A 137 4.37 21.84 -14.01
N ASP A 138 4.88 23.07 -14.00
CA ASP A 138 4.64 24.03 -12.92
C ASP A 138 3.15 24.41 -12.79
N ARG A 139 2.42 24.54 -13.92
CA ARG A 139 0.99 24.80 -13.87
C ARG A 139 0.19 23.60 -13.34
N TYR A 140 0.51 22.40 -13.82
CA TYR A 140 -0.14 21.17 -13.38
C TYR A 140 0.10 20.89 -11.90
N GLN A 141 1.34 21.10 -11.41
CA GLN A 141 1.70 21.00 -9.99
C GLN A 141 0.85 21.95 -9.13
N ARG A 142 0.72 23.22 -9.54
CA ARG A 142 -0.12 24.19 -8.83
C ARG A 142 -1.60 23.80 -8.85
N ALA A 143 -2.11 23.32 -9.99
CA ALA A 143 -3.49 22.91 -10.13
C ALA A 143 -3.81 21.71 -9.23
N LEU A 144 -2.92 20.71 -9.21
CA LEU A 144 -3.05 19.52 -8.37
C LEU A 144 -2.91 19.86 -6.87
N THR A 145 -1.92 20.68 -6.50
CA THR A 145 -1.75 21.16 -5.13
C THR A 145 -3.02 21.87 -4.62
N LYS A 146 -3.63 22.71 -5.47
CA LYS A 146 -4.90 23.38 -5.14
C LYS A 146 -6.05 22.40 -5.01
N ALA A 147 -6.12 21.38 -5.87
CA ALA A 147 -7.15 20.33 -5.80
C ALA A 147 -7.06 19.49 -4.52
N LEU A 148 -5.88 19.46 -3.90
CA LEU A 148 -5.62 18.81 -2.62
C LEU A 148 -5.66 19.80 -1.43
N ASP A 149 -6.49 20.85 -1.55
CA ASP A 149 -6.70 21.90 -0.53
C ASP A 149 -5.42 22.64 -0.09
N GLY A 150 -4.35 22.58 -0.90
CA GLY A 150 -3.03 23.15 -0.57
C GLY A 150 -2.30 22.41 0.56
N LYS A 151 -2.86 21.32 1.09
CA LYS A 151 -2.26 20.55 2.19
C LYS A 151 -1.09 19.68 1.75
N ILE A 152 -1.07 19.31 0.47
CA ILE A 152 -0.06 18.45 -0.13
C ILE A 152 0.47 19.16 -1.36
N THR A 153 1.75 19.50 -1.32
CA THR A 153 2.46 20.05 -2.49
C THR A 153 2.76 18.92 -3.45
N VAL A 154 2.44 19.12 -4.73
CA VAL A 154 2.67 18.12 -5.78
C VAL A 154 3.87 18.54 -6.64
N GLU A 155 4.74 17.60 -6.97
CA GLU A 155 5.76 17.74 -8.00
C GLU A 155 5.46 16.83 -9.20
N GLY A 156 5.78 17.29 -10.40
CA GLY A 156 5.71 16.52 -11.64
C GLY A 156 7.10 16.38 -12.24
N LYS A 157 7.52 15.15 -12.51
CA LYS A 157 8.82 14.84 -13.11
C LYS A 157 8.68 13.80 -14.20
N LEU A 158 9.43 13.98 -15.30
CA LEU A 158 9.57 12.95 -16.32
C LEU A 158 10.42 11.81 -15.76
N ASN A 159 9.88 10.60 -15.80
CA ASN A 159 10.52 9.38 -15.32
C ASN A 159 10.83 8.46 -16.51
N TYR A 160 12.10 8.01 -16.60
CA TYR A 160 12.61 7.13 -17.65
C TYR A 160 12.79 5.68 -17.17
N ASP A 161 12.63 5.41 -15.87
CA ASP A 161 12.94 4.10 -15.26
C ASP A 161 11.75 3.14 -15.29
N LEU A 162 10.57 3.61 -15.72
CA LEU A 162 9.39 2.76 -15.84
C LEU A 162 9.48 1.88 -17.09
N PRO A 163 9.02 0.61 -17.02
CA PRO A 163 8.87 -0.21 -18.21
C PRO A 163 7.94 0.46 -19.22
N GLY A 164 8.41 0.67 -20.44
CA GLY A 164 7.66 1.29 -21.52
C GLY A 164 8.18 2.68 -21.88
N GLU A 165 7.28 3.58 -22.24
CA GLU A 165 7.62 4.93 -22.65
C GLU A 165 7.87 5.85 -21.44
N PRO A 166 8.77 6.86 -21.56
CA PRO A 166 8.95 7.88 -20.54
C PRO A 166 7.60 8.49 -20.14
N THR A 167 7.36 8.61 -18.84
CA THR A 167 6.06 9.01 -18.28
C THR A 167 6.25 10.15 -17.28
N VAL A 168 5.41 11.17 -17.33
CA VAL A 168 5.39 12.22 -16.30
C VAL A 168 4.68 11.66 -15.07
N LEU A 169 5.38 11.66 -13.92
CA LEU A 169 4.83 11.24 -12.64
C LEU A 169 4.56 12.46 -11.76
N PHE A 170 3.32 12.59 -11.30
CA PHE A 170 2.92 13.58 -10.30
C PHE A 170 2.86 12.90 -8.93
N ARG A 171 3.68 13.36 -7.99
CA ARG A 171 3.86 12.81 -6.64
C ARG A 171 3.81 13.90 -5.56
N PRO A 172 3.55 13.56 -4.29
CA PRO A 172 3.73 14.52 -3.20
C PRO A 172 5.21 14.89 -3.04
N VAL A 173 5.47 16.16 -2.70
CA VAL A 173 6.81 16.66 -2.35
C VAL A 173 7.08 16.37 -0.89
N GLY A 174 8.26 15.83 -0.56
CA GLY A 174 8.68 15.55 0.80
C GLY A 174 8.15 14.22 1.34
N ASP A 175 7.84 14.20 2.65
CA ASP A 175 7.30 13.01 3.30
C ASP A 175 5.92 12.68 2.74
N ARG A 176 5.69 11.39 2.49
CA ARG A 176 4.38 10.92 2.06
C ARG A 176 3.33 11.21 3.12
N PRO A 177 2.11 11.57 2.70
CA PRO A 177 1.04 11.82 3.66
C PRO A 177 0.72 10.55 4.45
N ARG A 178 0.50 10.70 5.76
CA ARG A 178 0.16 9.59 6.64
C ARG A 178 -1.35 9.39 6.73
N ILE A 179 -1.77 8.14 6.88
CA ILE A 179 -3.18 7.79 7.09
C ILE A 179 -3.59 8.30 8.47
N SER A 180 -4.60 9.17 8.52
CA SER A 180 -5.14 9.75 9.76
C SER A 180 -6.52 9.21 10.11
N GLU A 181 -7.27 8.73 9.11
CA GLU A 181 -8.61 8.18 9.27
C GLU A 181 -8.82 7.01 8.33
N VAL A 182 -9.63 6.04 8.77
CA VAL A 182 -10.03 4.89 7.96
C VAL A 182 -11.54 4.70 8.02
N HIS A 183 -12.12 4.38 6.87
CA HIS A 183 -13.54 4.06 6.70
C HIS A 183 -13.69 2.78 5.89
N ILE A 184 -14.69 1.98 6.24
CA ILE A 184 -15.02 0.74 5.51
C ILE A 184 -16.50 0.80 5.15
N SER A 185 -16.83 0.39 3.95
CA SER A 185 -18.19 0.30 3.42
C SER A 185 -18.41 -1.01 2.68
N GLY A 186 -19.65 -1.46 2.52
CA GLY A 186 -19.98 -2.71 1.82
C GLY A 186 -19.81 -3.96 2.69
N ASN A 187 -19.48 -3.81 3.98
CA ASN A 187 -19.47 -4.92 4.94
C ASN A 187 -20.90 -5.20 5.41
N GLU A 188 -21.37 -6.43 5.18
CA GLU A 188 -22.71 -6.89 5.56
C GLU A 188 -22.65 -7.96 6.66
N SER A 189 -21.73 -8.94 6.54
CA SER A 189 -21.63 -10.09 7.43
C SER A 189 -20.74 -9.86 8.65
N VAL A 190 -19.84 -8.90 8.59
CA VAL A 190 -18.90 -8.56 9.69
C VAL A 190 -19.20 -7.17 10.23
N PRO A 191 -19.29 -6.99 11.55
CA PRO A 191 -19.55 -5.68 12.15
C PRO A 191 -18.49 -4.64 11.77
N ALA A 192 -18.92 -3.47 11.31
CA ALA A 192 -18.01 -2.37 10.91
C ALA A 192 -17.01 -2.00 12.02
N LYS A 193 -17.44 -2.03 13.29
CA LYS A 193 -16.57 -1.69 14.43
C LYS A 193 -15.38 -2.64 14.56
N GLU A 194 -15.57 -3.92 14.30
CA GLU A 194 -14.51 -4.94 14.37
C GLU A 194 -13.46 -4.67 13.28
N LEU A 195 -13.92 -4.50 12.04
CA LEU A 195 -13.07 -4.21 10.90
C LEU A 195 -12.31 -2.90 11.06
N LEU A 196 -13.02 -1.83 11.49
CA LEU A 196 -12.42 -0.51 11.68
C LEU A 196 -11.34 -0.53 12.77
N ASN A 197 -11.61 -1.14 13.91
CA ASN A 197 -10.61 -1.25 14.98
C ASN A 197 -9.35 -1.97 14.47
N LYS A 198 -9.55 -3.13 13.83
CA LYS A 198 -8.43 -3.93 13.34
C LYS A 198 -7.63 -3.24 12.23
N PHE A 199 -8.31 -2.53 11.35
CA PHE A 199 -7.65 -1.79 10.27
C PHE A 199 -6.97 -0.51 10.80
N ALA A 200 -7.61 0.23 11.68
CA ALA A 200 -7.07 1.42 12.28
C ALA A 200 -5.76 1.13 13.05
N ASP A 201 -5.73 0.04 13.82
CA ASP A 201 -4.54 -0.38 14.59
C ASP A 201 -3.28 -0.54 13.73
N VAL A 202 -3.43 -0.94 12.46
CA VAL A 202 -2.29 -1.19 11.57
C VAL A 202 -2.07 -0.09 10.53
N ALA A 203 -3.09 0.68 10.19
CA ALA A 203 -3.06 1.65 9.11
C ALA A 203 -2.79 3.08 9.59
N ILE A 204 -3.37 3.51 10.73
CA ILE A 204 -3.22 4.89 11.20
C ILE A 204 -1.76 5.19 11.54
N GLY A 205 -1.28 6.34 11.03
CA GLY A 205 0.11 6.78 11.21
C GLY A 205 1.09 6.21 10.18
N THR A 206 0.70 5.22 9.36
CA THR A 206 1.54 4.72 8.26
C THR A 206 1.50 5.66 7.06
N GLU A 207 2.54 5.64 6.24
CA GLU A 207 2.56 6.38 4.97
C GLU A 207 1.50 5.82 4.03
N PHE A 208 0.75 6.72 3.39
CA PHE A 208 -0.24 6.33 2.41
C PHE A 208 0.43 5.99 1.08
N THR A 209 0.26 4.75 0.65
CA THR A 209 0.33 4.32 -0.75
C THR A 209 -0.76 3.29 -0.98
N GLU A 210 -1.39 3.29 -2.15
CA GLU A 210 -2.45 2.30 -2.42
C GLU A 210 -1.93 0.85 -2.29
N PRO A 211 -0.73 0.49 -2.79
CA PRO A 211 -0.17 -0.85 -2.59
C PRO A 211 0.07 -1.21 -1.11
N ALA A 212 0.46 -0.24 -0.27
CA ALA A 212 0.63 -0.48 1.16
C ALA A 212 -0.72 -0.75 1.84
N VAL A 213 -1.75 0.06 1.54
CA VAL A 213 -3.10 -0.16 2.05
C VAL A 213 -3.63 -1.53 1.62
N ARG A 214 -3.46 -1.95 0.36
CA ARG A 214 -3.86 -3.28 -0.11
C ARG A 214 -3.18 -4.40 0.68
N ARG A 215 -1.87 -4.30 0.92
CA ARG A 215 -1.16 -5.29 1.75
C ARG A 215 -1.70 -5.34 3.19
N LEU A 216 -2.01 -4.20 3.79
CA LEU A 216 -2.61 -4.15 5.14
C LEU A 216 -4.00 -4.79 5.16
N LEU A 217 -4.83 -4.55 4.15
CA LEU A 217 -6.15 -5.17 4.02
C LEU A 217 -6.04 -6.69 3.87
N ASP A 218 -5.14 -7.16 3.01
CA ASP A 218 -4.91 -8.60 2.80
C ASP A 218 -4.36 -9.29 4.06
N ALA A 219 -3.49 -8.61 4.81
CA ALA A 219 -2.88 -9.17 6.03
C ALA A 219 -3.82 -9.13 7.26
N SER A 220 -4.69 -8.10 7.37
CA SER A 220 -5.43 -7.83 8.61
C SER A 220 -6.95 -7.99 8.48
N ILE A 221 -7.51 -7.69 7.31
CA ILE A 221 -8.96 -7.69 7.10
C ILE A 221 -9.44 -8.95 6.38
N ARG A 222 -8.73 -9.39 5.34
CA ARG A 222 -9.06 -10.63 4.62
C ARG A 222 -9.20 -11.85 5.55
N PRO A 223 -8.31 -12.10 6.54
CA PRO A 223 -8.46 -13.23 7.45
C PRO A 223 -9.75 -13.20 8.25
N ILE A 224 -10.26 -12.03 8.63
CA ILE A 224 -11.53 -11.90 9.34
C ILE A 224 -12.68 -12.45 8.47
N TYR A 225 -12.70 -12.06 7.19
CA TYR A 225 -13.70 -12.57 6.24
C TYR A 225 -13.53 -14.06 5.95
N GLU A 226 -12.28 -14.53 5.83
CA GLU A 226 -12.00 -15.96 5.65
C GLU A 226 -12.46 -16.81 6.85
N ALA A 227 -12.42 -16.27 8.08
CA ALA A 227 -12.99 -16.91 9.25
C ALA A 227 -14.53 -17.06 9.17
N HIS A 228 -15.18 -16.25 8.34
CA HIS A 228 -16.63 -16.33 8.07
C HIS A 228 -16.94 -17.02 6.73
N GLY A 229 -15.99 -17.72 6.14
CA GLY A 229 -16.17 -18.43 4.86
C GLY A 229 -16.21 -17.52 3.63
N LYS A 230 -15.93 -16.22 3.77
CA LYS A 230 -15.95 -15.24 2.67
C LYS A 230 -14.62 -15.22 1.93
N VAL A 231 -14.27 -16.33 1.28
CA VAL A 231 -12.95 -16.54 0.65
C VAL A 231 -12.71 -15.74 -0.62
N ARG A 232 -13.76 -15.16 -1.20
CA ARG A 232 -13.70 -14.30 -2.39
C ARG A 232 -13.83 -12.83 -2.04
N VAL A 233 -13.65 -12.45 -0.77
CA VAL A 233 -13.65 -11.05 -0.38
C VAL A 233 -12.66 -10.26 -1.21
N ALA A 234 -13.12 -9.13 -1.75
CA ALA A 234 -12.34 -8.21 -2.56
C ALA A 234 -12.45 -6.78 -2.03
N PHE A 235 -11.43 -5.99 -2.33
CA PHE A 235 -11.36 -4.57 -2.00
C PHE A 235 -11.25 -3.77 -3.32
N PRO A 236 -12.34 -3.69 -4.11
CA PRO A 236 -12.29 -3.17 -5.47
C PRO A 236 -11.96 -1.68 -5.53
N LYS A 237 -12.32 -0.93 -4.48
CA LYS A 237 -12.14 0.51 -4.46
C LYS A 237 -11.50 0.96 -3.15
N ILE A 238 -10.40 1.68 -3.29
CA ILE A 238 -9.74 2.41 -2.21
C ILE A 238 -9.74 3.88 -2.61
N VAL A 239 -10.39 4.72 -1.81
CA VAL A 239 -10.43 6.17 -2.03
C VAL A 239 -9.66 6.84 -0.92
N ALA A 240 -8.73 7.70 -1.29
CA ALA A 240 -7.98 8.51 -0.35
C ALA A 240 -8.31 9.99 -0.62
N GLU A 241 -8.57 10.74 0.44
CA GLU A 241 -8.86 12.17 0.39
C GLU A 241 -8.05 12.88 1.48
N PRO A 242 -7.67 14.16 1.28
CA PRO A 242 -7.08 14.93 2.37
C PRO A 242 -7.98 14.93 3.59
N SER A 243 -7.44 14.72 4.78
CA SER A 243 -8.23 14.75 6.02
C SER A 243 -8.94 16.10 6.17
N LYS A 244 -10.23 16.05 6.50
CA LYS A 244 -11.04 17.27 6.72
C LYS A 244 -10.76 17.92 8.07
N LYS A 245 -10.05 17.25 8.98
CA LYS A 245 -9.66 17.82 10.28
C LYS A 245 -8.59 18.89 10.08
N ALA A 246 -8.88 20.12 10.51
CA ALA A 246 -8.05 21.29 10.25
C ALA A 246 -6.61 21.18 10.80
N GLU A 247 -6.40 20.38 11.86
CA GLU A 247 -5.14 20.29 12.59
C GLU A 247 -4.23 19.12 12.15
N VAL A 248 -4.72 18.24 11.25
CA VAL A 248 -3.99 17.01 10.87
C VAL A 248 -3.68 17.04 9.38
N ILE A 249 -2.39 17.13 9.05
CA ILE A 249 -1.91 16.85 7.70
C ILE A 249 -1.92 15.33 7.53
N GLY A 250 -2.98 14.81 6.93
CA GLY A 250 -3.16 13.37 6.80
C GLY A 250 -4.18 13.02 5.74
N VAL A 251 -4.34 11.73 5.54
CA VAL A 251 -5.21 11.14 4.53
C VAL A 251 -6.33 10.35 5.22
N SER A 252 -7.56 10.61 4.80
CA SER A 252 -8.71 9.77 5.11
C SER A 252 -8.84 8.70 4.03
N VAL A 253 -8.77 7.42 4.41
CA VAL A 253 -8.86 6.29 3.49
C VAL A 253 -10.21 5.59 3.65
N THR A 254 -10.96 5.51 2.56
CA THR A 254 -12.23 4.77 2.48
C THR A 254 -12.03 3.53 1.62
N VAL A 255 -12.34 2.37 2.19
CA VAL A 255 -12.25 1.06 1.52
C VAL A 255 -13.66 0.53 1.26
N THR A 256 -13.94 0.16 0.01
CA THR A 256 -15.15 -0.58 -0.34
C THR A 256 -14.85 -2.07 -0.32
N VAL A 257 -15.68 -2.84 0.38
CA VAL A 257 -15.59 -4.29 0.49
C VAL A 257 -16.68 -4.92 -0.38
N GLU A 258 -16.30 -5.94 -1.11
CA GLU A 258 -17.22 -6.91 -1.75
C GLU A 258 -16.97 -8.27 -1.11
N GLU A 259 -17.88 -8.69 -0.23
CA GLU A 259 -17.68 -9.90 0.58
C GLU A 259 -17.72 -11.19 -0.23
N GLY A 260 -18.50 -11.23 -1.29
CA GLY A 260 -18.80 -12.44 -2.04
C GLY A 260 -19.68 -13.45 -1.25
N PRO A 261 -19.96 -14.62 -1.82
CA PRO A 261 -20.74 -15.67 -1.16
C PRO A 261 -19.94 -16.34 -0.03
N ALA A 262 -20.63 -16.95 0.91
CA ALA A 262 -19.99 -17.82 1.91
C ALA A 262 -19.72 -19.21 1.29
N TYR A 263 -18.54 -19.74 1.54
CA TYR A 263 -18.10 -21.04 1.06
C TYR A 263 -18.17 -22.08 2.18
N LYS A 264 -18.49 -23.32 1.81
CA LYS A 264 -18.48 -24.48 2.69
C LYS A 264 -17.20 -25.27 2.52
N LEU A 265 -16.81 -26.00 3.55
CA LEU A 265 -15.74 -26.99 3.45
C LEU A 265 -16.19 -28.18 2.61
N GLY A 266 -15.49 -28.40 1.50
CA GLY A 266 -15.69 -29.55 0.63
C GLY A 266 -14.86 -30.77 1.04
N ALA A 267 -14.13 -31.35 0.09
CA ALA A 267 -13.27 -32.50 0.35
C ALA A 267 -11.99 -32.11 1.05
N VAL A 268 -11.57 -32.89 2.03
CA VAL A 268 -10.25 -32.81 2.66
C VAL A 268 -9.44 -34.04 2.27
N ARG A 269 -8.24 -33.84 1.75
CA ARG A 269 -7.32 -34.91 1.37
C ARG A 269 -6.01 -34.74 2.07
N PHE A 270 -5.50 -35.79 2.71
CA PHE A 270 -4.19 -35.83 3.33
C PHE A 270 -3.18 -36.46 2.37
N THR A 271 -2.01 -35.81 2.22
CA THR A 271 -0.94 -36.25 1.31
C THR A 271 0.40 -36.32 2.07
N GLY A 272 1.42 -36.89 1.44
CA GLY A 272 2.72 -37.08 2.07
C GLY A 272 2.69 -38.08 3.22
N ALA A 273 3.34 -37.77 4.32
CA ALA A 273 3.39 -38.60 5.53
C ALA A 273 2.00 -38.81 6.14
N ALA A 274 1.08 -37.84 5.96
CA ALA A 274 -0.27 -37.89 6.52
C ALA A 274 -1.22 -38.87 5.82
N ALA A 275 -0.91 -39.28 4.59
CA ALA A 275 -1.86 -40.16 3.82
C ALA A 275 -2.17 -41.47 4.52
N ARG A 276 -1.22 -42.05 5.24
CA ARG A 276 -1.41 -43.32 5.97
C ARG A 276 -2.19 -43.18 7.26
N GLN A 277 -2.30 -41.99 7.79
CA GLN A 277 -2.96 -41.66 9.05
C GLN A 277 -4.19 -40.75 8.84
N ALA A 278 -4.73 -40.71 7.61
CA ALA A 278 -5.77 -39.79 7.22
C ALA A 278 -6.93 -39.77 8.20
N LYS A 279 -7.45 -40.96 8.58
CA LYS A 279 -8.59 -41.06 9.51
C LYS A 279 -8.28 -40.50 10.90
N GLU A 280 -7.10 -40.81 11.45
CA GLU A 280 -6.66 -40.25 12.75
C GLU A 280 -6.53 -38.71 12.69
N LEU A 281 -6.02 -38.21 11.58
CA LEU A 281 -5.87 -36.77 11.39
C LEU A 281 -7.20 -36.05 11.14
N GLU A 282 -8.15 -36.67 10.45
CA GLU A 282 -9.52 -36.15 10.32
C GLU A 282 -10.17 -35.97 11.69
N ASP A 283 -10.06 -36.97 12.56
CA ASP A 283 -10.60 -36.90 13.94
C ASP A 283 -9.87 -35.82 14.76
N LEU A 284 -8.57 -35.63 14.52
CA LEU A 284 -7.75 -34.68 15.24
C LEU A 284 -8.07 -33.23 14.88
N VAL A 285 -8.25 -32.93 13.58
CA VAL A 285 -8.50 -31.56 13.10
C VAL A 285 -9.88 -31.06 13.42
N LYS A 286 -10.89 -32.00 13.48
CA LYS A 286 -12.30 -31.71 13.79
C LYS A 286 -12.97 -30.77 12.77
N TRP A 287 -12.46 -30.71 11.53
CA TRP A 287 -13.13 -29.97 10.46
C TRP A 287 -14.39 -30.72 10.00
N ARG A 288 -15.44 -29.95 9.70
CA ARG A 288 -16.70 -30.52 9.31
C ARG A 288 -17.03 -30.18 7.86
N LYS A 289 -17.18 -31.24 7.07
CA LYS A 289 -17.60 -31.09 5.68
C LYS A 289 -19.01 -30.49 5.61
N ASP A 290 -19.25 -29.70 4.57
CA ASP A 290 -20.53 -29.05 4.25
C ASP A 290 -20.94 -27.91 5.24
N GLU A 291 -20.14 -27.65 6.29
CA GLU A 291 -20.27 -26.46 7.13
C GLU A 291 -19.51 -25.26 6.51
N THR A 292 -19.89 -24.02 6.86
CA THR A 292 -19.15 -22.84 6.45
C THR A 292 -17.72 -22.97 6.88
N VAL A 293 -16.78 -22.82 5.92
CA VAL A 293 -15.36 -22.92 6.20
C VAL A 293 -14.90 -21.75 7.09
N ASN A 294 -14.15 -22.08 8.13
CA ASN A 294 -13.47 -21.11 8.99
C ASN A 294 -11.96 -21.36 8.91
N PHE A 295 -11.20 -20.40 8.36
CA PHE A 295 -9.77 -20.61 8.18
C PHE A 295 -8.94 -20.49 9.46
N ASP A 296 -9.47 -19.90 10.52
CA ASP A 296 -8.85 -19.98 11.85
C ASP A 296 -8.94 -21.39 12.42
N ASP A 297 -10.07 -22.08 12.18
CA ASP A 297 -10.21 -23.50 12.53
C ASP A 297 -9.30 -24.38 11.69
N VAL A 298 -9.16 -24.06 10.39
CA VAL A 298 -8.20 -24.76 9.51
C VAL A 298 -6.77 -24.62 10.05
N LYS A 299 -6.35 -23.40 10.38
CA LYS A 299 -5.03 -23.14 10.98
C LYS A 299 -4.84 -23.89 12.28
N THR A 300 -5.82 -23.82 13.19
CA THR A 300 -5.79 -24.52 14.47
C THR A 300 -5.69 -26.04 14.27
N GLY A 301 -6.37 -26.59 13.26
CA GLY A 301 -6.27 -28.00 12.90
C GLY A 301 -4.88 -28.39 12.41
N LEU A 302 -4.27 -27.58 11.55
CA LEU A 302 -2.89 -27.79 11.09
C LEU A 302 -1.90 -27.73 12.26
N ASP A 303 -2.07 -26.80 13.19
CA ASP A 303 -1.23 -26.70 14.40
C ASP A 303 -1.34 -27.96 15.29
N ARG A 304 -2.56 -28.55 15.40
CA ARG A 304 -2.75 -29.83 16.10
C ARG A 304 -2.00 -30.97 15.41
N ILE A 305 -2.02 -31.02 14.08
CA ILE A 305 -1.25 -32.01 13.31
C ILE A 305 0.25 -31.86 13.60
N VAL A 306 0.79 -30.65 13.50
CA VAL A 306 2.19 -30.38 13.78
C VAL A 306 2.54 -30.79 15.22
N LYS A 307 1.71 -30.41 16.19
CA LYS A 307 1.90 -30.80 17.60
C LYS A 307 1.91 -32.33 17.79
N ARG A 308 1.02 -33.04 17.10
CA ARG A 308 0.94 -34.53 17.14
C ARG A 308 2.26 -35.14 16.62
N TYR A 309 2.80 -34.66 15.50
CA TYR A 309 4.05 -35.14 14.95
C TYR A 309 5.25 -34.81 15.86
N LYS A 310 5.29 -33.60 16.44
CA LYS A 310 6.33 -33.21 17.39
C LYS A 310 6.30 -34.04 18.68
N ALA A 311 5.13 -34.51 19.13
CA ALA A 311 4.99 -35.40 20.25
C ALA A 311 5.48 -36.82 19.97
N THR A 312 5.70 -37.18 18.69
CA THR A 312 6.21 -38.49 18.26
C THR A 312 7.62 -38.44 17.71
N GLY A 313 8.36 -37.35 17.97
CA GLY A 313 9.77 -37.21 17.63
C GLY A 313 10.07 -36.47 16.32
N ASN A 314 9.09 -36.02 15.60
CA ASN A 314 9.27 -35.27 14.36
C ASN A 314 9.33 -33.76 14.64
N LEU A 315 10.47 -33.28 15.18
CA LEU A 315 10.60 -31.90 15.68
C LEU A 315 10.37 -30.81 14.63
N HIS A 316 10.78 -31.09 13.39
CA HIS A 316 10.68 -30.17 12.27
C HIS A 316 9.43 -30.40 11.42
N ALA A 317 8.46 -31.16 11.95
CA ALA A 317 7.22 -31.38 11.23
C ALA A 317 6.55 -30.06 10.86
N THR A 318 6.07 -29.99 9.61
CA THR A 318 5.28 -28.90 9.08
C THR A 318 4.00 -29.45 8.45
N ALA A 319 2.92 -28.67 8.51
CA ALA A 319 1.67 -28.98 7.85
C ALA A 319 1.17 -27.74 7.13
N ARG A 320 0.68 -27.90 5.89
CA ARG A 320 0.06 -26.86 5.11
C ARG A 320 -1.15 -27.43 4.36
N ALA A 321 -2.12 -26.57 4.09
CA ALA A 321 -3.29 -26.92 3.30
C ALA A 321 -3.32 -26.06 2.04
N ASP A 322 -3.22 -26.71 0.89
CA ASP A 322 -3.47 -26.08 -0.40
C ASP A 322 -4.98 -26.02 -0.62
N ARG A 323 -5.46 -24.88 -1.10
CA ARG A 323 -6.88 -24.56 -1.24
C ARG A 323 -7.29 -24.65 -2.71
N THR A 324 -8.39 -25.32 -3.01
CA THR A 324 -9.02 -25.32 -4.33
C THR A 324 -10.47 -24.90 -4.18
N TYR A 325 -10.88 -23.91 -4.97
CA TYR A 325 -12.21 -23.31 -4.89
C TYR A 325 -13.10 -23.84 -6.02
N ASP A 326 -14.32 -24.24 -5.68
CA ASP A 326 -15.40 -24.46 -6.63
C ASP A 326 -16.40 -23.31 -6.48
N ASP A 327 -16.33 -22.36 -7.42
CA ASP A 327 -17.16 -21.17 -7.39
C ASP A 327 -18.63 -21.44 -7.79
N LYS A 328 -18.94 -22.61 -8.38
CA LYS A 328 -20.31 -23.00 -8.71
C LYS A 328 -21.03 -23.54 -7.49
N GLU A 329 -20.35 -24.43 -6.77
CA GLU A 329 -20.90 -25.10 -5.57
C GLU A 329 -20.59 -24.30 -4.29
N HIS A 330 -19.85 -23.20 -4.38
CA HIS A 330 -19.34 -22.41 -3.27
C HIS A 330 -18.67 -23.31 -2.21
N THR A 331 -17.73 -24.15 -2.65
CA THR A 331 -16.99 -25.04 -1.75
C THR A 331 -15.47 -24.81 -1.84
N VAL A 332 -14.80 -25.07 -0.72
CA VAL A 332 -13.33 -25.07 -0.61
C VAL A 332 -12.85 -26.47 -0.32
N ASN A 333 -12.08 -27.05 -1.23
CA ASN A 333 -11.40 -28.32 -1.00
C ASN A 333 -9.99 -28.08 -0.46
N LEU A 334 -9.55 -28.89 0.49
CA LEU A 334 -8.24 -28.78 1.13
C LEU A 334 -7.39 -30.00 0.79
N ALA A 335 -6.19 -29.77 0.29
CA ALA A 335 -5.13 -30.77 0.17
C ALA A 335 -4.08 -30.52 1.27
N VAL A 336 -4.15 -31.32 2.33
CA VAL A 336 -3.26 -31.18 3.49
C VAL A 336 -1.99 -31.97 3.26
N ASN A 337 -0.88 -31.26 3.13
CA ASN A 337 0.43 -31.87 2.99
C ASN A 337 1.19 -31.77 4.31
N VAL A 338 1.68 -32.91 4.79
CA VAL A 338 2.49 -32.99 6.01
C VAL A 338 3.89 -33.48 5.65
N ASP A 339 4.87 -32.64 5.93
CA ASP A 339 6.26 -33.04 5.97
C ASP A 339 6.62 -33.36 7.44
N ALA A 340 6.86 -34.62 7.72
CA ALA A 340 7.21 -35.09 9.07
C ALA A 340 8.64 -34.71 9.45
N GLY A 341 9.55 -34.52 8.48
CA GLY A 341 10.96 -34.36 8.75
C GLY A 341 11.60 -35.59 9.39
N ALA A 342 12.80 -35.41 9.94
CA ALA A 342 13.54 -36.50 10.61
C ALA A 342 12.93 -36.84 11.99
N LEU A 343 13.11 -38.12 12.37
CA LEU A 343 12.73 -38.60 13.70
C LEU A 343 13.89 -38.37 14.70
N PHE A 344 13.60 -37.68 15.78
CA PHE A 344 14.52 -37.40 16.88
C PHE A 344 14.20 -38.25 18.10
N HIS A 345 15.22 -38.60 18.87
CA HIS A 345 15.12 -39.43 20.06
C HIS A 345 15.62 -38.67 21.28
N TYR A 346 15.22 -39.10 22.47
CA TYR A 346 15.77 -38.56 23.70
C TYR A 346 17.27 -38.85 23.79
N GLY A 347 18.06 -37.81 24.01
CA GLY A 347 19.48 -37.86 24.34
C GLY A 347 19.73 -37.89 25.86
N LYS A 348 20.61 -37.05 26.33
CA LYS A 348 20.98 -36.96 27.75
C LYS A 348 19.96 -36.14 28.53
N LEU A 349 19.71 -36.57 29.80
CA LEU A 349 19.00 -35.79 30.81
C LEU A 349 19.97 -35.13 31.75
N GLU A 350 19.92 -33.82 31.90
CA GLU A 350 20.58 -33.04 32.92
C GLU A 350 19.55 -32.41 33.86
N ILE A 351 19.83 -32.41 35.17
CA ILE A 351 18.95 -31.78 36.16
C ILE A 351 19.82 -30.77 36.92
N ARG A 352 19.32 -29.56 37.05
CA ARG A 352 20.04 -28.47 37.74
C ARG A 352 19.17 -27.83 38.83
N GLY A 353 19.82 -27.42 39.93
CA GLY A 353 19.18 -26.62 40.96
C GLY A 353 18.48 -27.43 42.05
N LEU A 354 18.58 -28.77 42.05
CA LEU A 354 18.11 -29.62 43.11
C LEU A 354 19.26 -30.06 44.03
N ASP A 355 18.89 -30.42 45.26
CA ASP A 355 19.81 -31.05 46.21
C ASP A 355 20.05 -32.53 45.88
N VAL A 356 21.05 -33.12 46.58
CA VAL A 356 21.48 -34.50 46.37
C VAL A 356 20.39 -35.54 46.65
N LEU A 357 19.38 -35.20 47.47
CA LEU A 357 18.30 -36.10 47.85
C LEU A 357 17.13 -36.03 46.83
N SER A 358 16.83 -34.84 46.36
CA SER A 358 15.71 -34.59 45.43
C SER A 358 16.01 -34.96 44.01
N GLU A 359 17.23 -34.79 43.50
CA GLU A 359 17.61 -35.11 42.13
C GLU A 359 17.34 -36.59 41.73
N PRO A 360 17.74 -37.59 42.53
CA PRO A 360 17.47 -39.01 42.19
C PRO A 360 15.98 -39.32 42.09
N ALA A 361 15.16 -38.68 42.93
CA ALA A 361 13.70 -38.86 42.87
C ALA A 361 13.10 -38.33 41.59
N ILE A 362 13.48 -37.09 41.20
CA ILE A 362 13.07 -36.49 39.94
C ILE A 362 13.54 -37.32 38.73
N ARG A 363 14.79 -37.77 38.76
CA ARG A 363 15.36 -38.63 37.72
C ARG A 363 14.60 -39.98 37.59
N LYS A 364 14.20 -40.57 38.70
CA LYS A 364 13.39 -41.77 38.76
C LYS A 364 11.98 -41.53 38.19
N MET A 365 11.37 -40.38 38.50
CA MET A 365 10.06 -40.01 37.98
C MET A 365 10.12 -39.72 36.47
N TRP A 366 11.18 -39.15 35.96
CA TRP A 366 11.42 -38.97 34.52
C TRP A 366 11.45 -40.30 33.79
N GLY A 367 12.05 -41.32 34.39
CA GLY A 367 12.22 -42.67 33.83
C GLY A 367 13.26 -42.73 32.73
N GLU A 368 13.53 -43.94 32.25
CA GLU A 368 14.42 -44.17 31.13
C GLU A 368 13.74 -43.87 29.81
N ARG A 369 14.21 -42.78 29.15
CA ARG A 369 13.71 -42.32 27.87
C ARG A 369 14.76 -42.36 26.76
N GLY A 370 16.02 -42.55 27.09
CA GLY A 370 17.13 -42.58 26.14
C GLY A 370 16.81 -43.49 24.93
N GLY A 371 16.99 -43.00 23.72
CA GLY A 371 16.69 -43.73 22.49
C GLY A 371 15.23 -43.90 22.13
N LYS A 372 14.28 -43.45 22.96
CA LYS A 372 12.85 -43.39 22.59
C LYS A 372 12.56 -42.14 21.76
N PRO A 373 11.55 -42.14 20.88
CA PRO A 373 11.14 -40.94 20.16
C PRO A 373 10.90 -39.79 21.11
N PHE A 374 11.45 -38.61 20.76
CA PHE A 374 11.39 -37.43 21.61
C PHE A 374 10.00 -36.79 21.53
N ASP A 375 9.36 -36.61 22.68
CA ASP A 375 8.13 -35.83 22.79
C ASP A 375 8.46 -34.40 23.18
N ALA A 376 8.27 -33.45 22.26
CA ALA A 376 8.60 -32.03 22.44
C ALA A 376 7.78 -31.35 23.56
N GLY A 377 6.60 -31.88 23.89
CA GLY A 377 5.75 -31.34 24.96
C GLY A 377 6.02 -31.96 26.33
N TYR A 378 6.75 -33.08 26.38
CA TYR A 378 6.90 -33.85 27.61
C TYR A 378 7.73 -33.14 28.70
N PRO A 379 8.87 -32.47 28.40
CA PRO A 379 9.65 -31.81 29.43
C PRO A 379 8.83 -30.82 30.26
N ASP A 380 8.06 -29.97 29.63
CA ASP A 380 7.22 -28.98 30.33
C ASP A 380 6.02 -29.63 31.02
N ALA A 381 5.40 -30.62 30.40
CA ALA A 381 4.33 -31.40 31.03
C ALA A 381 4.81 -32.15 32.26
N PHE A 382 6.03 -32.69 32.22
CA PHE A 382 6.66 -33.36 33.33
C PHE A 382 6.91 -32.38 34.50
N LEU A 383 7.50 -31.21 34.24
CA LEU A 383 7.72 -30.19 35.25
C LEU A 383 6.41 -29.75 35.92
N LYS A 384 5.36 -29.57 35.10
CA LYS A 384 4.02 -29.27 35.60
C LYS A 384 3.50 -30.39 36.52
N GLN A 385 3.62 -31.64 36.09
CA GLN A 385 3.20 -32.81 36.86
C GLN A 385 3.95 -32.88 38.21
N VAL A 386 5.28 -32.67 38.21
CA VAL A 386 6.09 -32.67 39.43
C VAL A 386 5.60 -31.58 40.40
N LYS A 387 5.29 -30.40 39.89
CA LYS A 387 4.78 -29.29 40.67
C LYS A 387 3.38 -29.56 41.24
N ASP A 388 2.48 -30.08 40.41
CA ASP A 388 1.08 -30.38 40.77
C ASP A 388 0.98 -31.50 41.82
N GLN A 389 1.94 -32.45 41.85
CA GLN A 389 1.97 -33.53 42.86
C GLN A 389 2.38 -33.03 44.26
N GLY A 390 2.97 -31.87 44.40
CA GLY A 390 3.31 -31.29 45.70
C GLY A 390 4.24 -32.13 46.57
N ILE A 391 5.04 -33.05 45.96
CA ILE A 391 5.89 -34.02 46.71
C ILE A 391 7.16 -33.35 47.21
N PHE A 392 7.54 -32.25 46.59
CA PHE A 392 8.77 -31.51 46.87
C PHE A 392 8.45 -30.13 47.44
N ASP A 393 8.93 -29.84 48.61
CA ASP A 393 8.88 -28.49 49.17
C ASP A 393 9.95 -27.62 48.48
N ASN A 394 9.58 -26.37 48.10
CA ASN A 394 10.50 -25.36 47.59
C ASN A 394 11.16 -25.64 46.22
N LEU A 395 10.43 -26.21 45.24
CA LEU A 395 10.95 -26.36 43.87
C LEU A 395 11.18 -25.00 43.16
N GLY A 396 10.54 -23.94 43.64
CA GLY A 396 10.60 -22.61 43.04
C GLY A 396 10.06 -22.55 41.61
N GLU A 397 10.65 -21.67 40.80
CA GLU A 397 10.35 -21.67 39.37
C GLU A 397 11.04 -22.84 38.68
N THR A 398 10.32 -23.47 37.76
CA THR A 398 10.84 -24.61 37.02
C THR A 398 10.78 -24.29 35.52
N SER A 399 11.82 -24.68 34.79
CA SER A 399 11.86 -24.54 33.33
C SER A 399 12.59 -25.70 32.70
N SER A 400 12.31 -25.95 31.40
CA SER A 400 13.05 -26.92 30.62
C SER A 400 13.85 -26.22 29.52
N GLN A 401 14.99 -26.78 29.17
CA GLN A 401 15.78 -26.43 28.01
C GLN A 401 16.10 -27.65 27.20
N THR A 402 16.04 -27.54 25.88
CA THR A 402 16.34 -28.62 24.96
C THR A 402 17.51 -28.23 24.05
N LYS A 403 18.44 -29.14 23.84
CA LYS A 403 19.54 -28.99 22.90
C LYS A 403 19.43 -30.07 21.83
N VAL A 404 19.14 -29.65 20.60
CA VAL A 404 19.02 -30.57 19.45
C VAL A 404 20.39 -30.86 18.88
N ASN A 405 20.68 -32.15 18.64
CA ASN A 405 21.81 -32.61 17.86
C ASN A 405 21.29 -33.12 16.50
N GLU A 406 21.50 -32.32 15.49
CA GLU A 406 21.00 -32.61 14.13
C GLU A 406 21.70 -33.82 13.49
N ASP A 407 23.00 -34.07 13.79
CA ASP A 407 23.73 -35.19 13.21
C ASP A 407 23.32 -36.51 13.86
N ALA A 408 23.26 -36.56 15.18
CA ALA A 408 22.88 -37.75 15.93
C ALA A 408 21.36 -37.98 16.01
N LYS A 409 20.55 -37.01 15.55
CA LYS A 409 19.09 -37.02 15.69
C LYS A 409 18.63 -37.27 17.12
N THR A 410 19.27 -36.59 18.08
CA THR A 410 18.93 -36.68 19.50
C THR A 410 18.65 -35.31 20.10
N VAL A 411 17.89 -35.30 21.19
CA VAL A 411 17.58 -34.08 21.95
C VAL A 411 17.97 -34.30 23.41
N ASP A 412 18.97 -33.54 23.86
CA ASP A 412 19.33 -33.47 25.24
C ASP A 412 18.37 -32.54 25.98
N VAL A 413 17.96 -32.93 27.20
CA VAL A 413 17.01 -32.18 28.01
C VAL A 413 17.69 -31.75 29.30
N THR A 414 17.59 -30.47 29.62
CA THR A 414 18.01 -29.91 30.92
C THR A 414 16.76 -29.44 31.67
N LEU A 415 16.48 -30.03 32.81
CA LEU A 415 15.43 -29.59 33.74
C LEU A 415 16.07 -28.65 34.80
N ILE A 416 15.51 -27.46 34.95
CA ILE A 416 16.04 -26.41 35.81
C ILE A 416 15.03 -26.13 36.92
N PHE A 417 15.48 -26.18 38.15
CA PHE A 417 14.71 -25.89 39.33
C PHE A 417 15.38 -24.71 40.06
N LEU A 418 14.71 -23.59 40.16
CA LEU A 418 15.18 -22.40 40.84
C LEU A 418 14.54 -22.38 42.23
N GLY A 419 15.12 -23.08 43.21
CA GLY A 419 14.60 -23.10 44.57
C GLY A 419 14.29 -21.69 45.09
N LEU A 420 13.31 -21.58 45.99
CA LEU A 420 13.02 -20.29 46.64
C LEU A 420 14.29 -19.79 47.32
N LYS A 421 14.72 -18.57 47.02
CA LYS A 421 15.80 -17.93 47.81
C LYS A 421 15.44 -18.04 49.29
N PRO A 422 16.38 -18.46 50.19
CA PRO A 422 16.10 -18.42 51.62
C PRO A 422 15.58 -17.02 51.95
N SER A 423 14.43 -16.93 52.60
CA SER A 423 13.95 -15.68 53.17
C SER A 423 15.04 -15.19 54.10
N GLU A 424 15.56 -13.98 53.89
CA GLU A 424 16.49 -13.37 54.86
C GLU A 424 15.91 -13.52 56.27
N PRO A 425 16.70 -13.99 57.26
CA PRO A 425 16.21 -14.12 58.63
C PRO A 425 15.75 -12.74 59.08
N GLY A 426 14.46 -12.61 59.37
CA GLY A 426 13.82 -11.36 59.77
C GLY A 426 14.61 -10.70 60.90
N GLY A 427 15.09 -9.49 60.61
CA GLY A 427 15.70 -8.64 61.56
C GLY A 427 14.80 -8.46 62.81
N ASN A 428 15.22 -9.00 63.95
CA ASN A 428 14.55 -8.88 65.17
C ASN A 428 14.55 -7.37 65.58
N LYS A 429 13.45 -6.68 65.34
CA LYS A 429 13.25 -5.35 65.95
C LYS A 429 13.04 -5.56 67.43
N LEU A 430 14.11 -5.36 68.17
CA LEU A 430 14.03 -5.13 69.65
C LEU A 430 13.08 -3.94 69.85
N VAL A 431 11.91 -4.25 70.37
CA VAL A 431 10.99 -3.27 70.96
C VAL A 431 11.61 -2.84 72.24
N GLN A 432 12.22 -1.66 72.37
CA GLN A 432 12.45 -0.97 73.62
C GLN A 432 11.10 -0.35 74.02
N GLN A 433 10.58 -0.83 75.13
CA GLN A 433 9.52 -0.14 75.88
C GLN A 433 10.18 0.80 76.93
N PRO A 434 9.45 1.84 77.38
CA PRO A 434 9.92 3.07 77.99
C PRO A 434 10.46 2.93 79.38
#